data_df2b9c88537d6f538519ebbbe98a8762
#
_entry.id   df2b9c88537d6f538519ebbbe98a8762
#
_cell.length_a   1.000
_cell.length_b   1.000
_cell.length_c   1.000
_cell.angle_alpha   90.00
_cell.angle_beta   90.00
_cell.angle_gamma   90.00
#
_symmetry.space_group_name_H-M   'P 1'
#
loop_
_entity.id
_entity.type
_entity.pdbx_description
1 polymer ?
#
loop_
_entity_poly.entity_id
_entity_poly.type
_entity_poly.pdbx_seq_one_letter_code
_entity_poly.pdbx_strand_id
1 'polypeptide(L)'
;MKQHGFAREKEFSLVSRTENELWLAIEDDPETYSQYPFRFRLEAGYRLEGNTLQVMWKVKNREDRVMYFSIGGHPALRCPLSGEPDKTKAYLGFEDDDDTLNYLMVDPATNRVGDKVHSFHLEDGLHRITPGMFDYDALMFDNYQIKVAYLAGPDRTPYVRLHTQAPVTAFWSPEKTDAPFVCFEPWYGVPDGVDFSGTLEERKWEQQVEPHGTFEAGYTLEIL
;
A
#
# COMPACT_ATOMS: atom_id res chain seq x y z
N MET A 1 -17.59 8.34 0.59
CA MET A 1 -16.58 7.49 1.26
C MET A 1 -15.41 8.38 1.65
N LYS A 2 -14.78 8.16 2.80
CA LYS A 2 -13.57 8.89 3.21
C LYS A 2 -12.34 8.34 2.49
N GLN A 3 -11.23 9.10 2.52
CA GLN A 3 -9.90 8.61 2.12
C GLN A 3 -9.57 7.29 2.83
N HIS A 4 -8.94 6.35 2.15
CA HIS A 4 -8.66 4.97 2.58
C HIS A 4 -9.89 4.06 2.79
N GLY A 5 -11.07 4.47 2.37
CA GLY A 5 -12.27 3.66 2.48
C GLY A 5 -12.77 3.48 3.92
N PHE A 6 -13.61 2.49 4.12
CA PHE A 6 -14.30 2.25 5.40
C PHE A 6 -13.74 1.07 6.20
N ALA A 7 -12.99 0.16 5.60
CA ALA A 7 -12.58 -1.09 6.26
C ALA A 7 -11.80 -0.87 7.55
N ARG A 8 -10.90 0.14 7.58
CA ARG A 8 -10.11 0.47 8.78
C ARG A 8 -10.92 1.00 9.97
N GLU A 9 -12.17 1.44 9.73
CA GLU A 9 -13.06 1.99 10.77
C GLU A 9 -14.09 0.96 11.26
N LYS A 10 -14.10 -0.28 10.70
CA LYS A 10 -15.03 -1.35 11.03
C LYS A 10 -14.44 -2.36 12.02
N GLU A 11 -15.29 -2.90 12.85
CA GLU A 11 -14.96 -4.03 13.71
C GLU A 11 -14.89 -5.32 12.90
N PHE A 12 -13.75 -6.00 12.95
CA PHE A 12 -13.57 -7.29 12.30
C PHE A 12 -13.91 -8.42 13.26
N SER A 13 -14.63 -9.42 12.76
CA SER A 13 -14.93 -10.66 13.49
C SER A 13 -13.82 -11.69 13.27
N LEU A 14 -13.52 -12.48 14.31
CA LEU A 14 -12.57 -13.58 14.22
C LEU A 14 -13.13 -14.70 13.33
N VAL A 15 -12.36 -15.09 12.30
CA VAL A 15 -12.66 -16.23 11.42
C VAL A 15 -11.93 -17.48 11.90
N SER A 16 -10.61 -17.37 12.07
CA SER A 16 -9.77 -18.46 12.56
C SER A 16 -8.50 -17.93 13.22
N ARG A 17 -7.93 -18.75 14.12
CA ARG A 17 -6.68 -18.46 14.79
C ARG A 17 -5.92 -19.76 15.05
N THR A 18 -4.64 -19.74 14.75
CA THR A 18 -3.65 -20.74 15.18
C THR A 18 -2.58 -20.10 16.03
N GLU A 19 -1.47 -20.76 16.26
CA GLU A 19 -0.33 -20.19 16.99
C GLU A 19 0.34 -19.04 16.21
N ASN A 20 0.41 -19.18 14.87
CA ASN A 20 1.15 -18.26 14.01
C ASN A 20 0.31 -17.62 12.88
N GLU A 21 -0.99 -17.90 12.84
CA GLU A 21 -1.88 -17.36 11.80
C GLU A 21 -3.21 -16.88 12.40
N LEU A 22 -3.68 -15.73 11.90
CA LEU A 22 -4.94 -15.10 12.29
C LEU A 22 -5.70 -14.67 11.05
N TRP A 23 -7.00 -14.98 10.98
CA TRP A 23 -7.93 -14.44 9.98
C TRP A 23 -9.08 -13.71 10.65
N LEU A 24 -9.35 -12.51 10.15
CA LEU A 24 -10.41 -11.62 10.58
C LEU A 24 -11.28 -11.28 9.36
N ALA A 25 -12.57 -10.99 9.56
CA ALA A 25 -13.46 -10.65 8.46
C ALA A 25 -14.43 -9.53 8.79
N ILE A 26 -14.80 -8.77 7.76
CA ILE A 26 -16.01 -7.93 7.71
C ILE A 26 -16.87 -8.33 6.51
N GLU A 27 -18.17 -8.05 6.63
CA GLU A 27 -19.12 -8.20 5.54
C GLU A 27 -19.83 -6.87 5.29
N ASP A 28 -20.51 -6.76 4.16
CA ASP A 28 -21.38 -5.63 3.89
C ASP A 28 -22.47 -5.50 4.96
N ASP A 29 -22.76 -4.25 5.30
CA ASP A 29 -23.88 -3.86 6.15
C ASP A 29 -24.62 -2.68 5.49
N PRO A 30 -25.77 -2.24 6.03
CA PRO A 30 -26.53 -1.11 5.44
C PRO A 30 -25.71 0.18 5.32
N GLU A 31 -24.75 0.41 6.23
CA GLU A 31 -23.89 1.60 6.19
C GLU A 31 -22.86 1.51 5.05
N THR A 32 -22.14 0.38 4.95
CA THR A 32 -21.18 0.17 3.86
C THR A 32 -21.86 0.14 2.51
N TYR A 33 -23.03 -0.52 2.41
CA TYR A 33 -23.81 -0.60 1.17
C TYR A 33 -24.27 0.78 0.67
N SER A 34 -24.56 1.72 1.58
CA SER A 34 -24.93 3.09 1.21
C SER A 34 -23.81 3.89 0.54
N GLN A 35 -22.54 3.54 0.82
CA GLN A 35 -21.35 4.22 0.31
C GLN A 35 -20.69 3.44 -0.85
N TYR A 36 -20.84 2.12 -0.83
CA TYR A 36 -20.29 1.17 -1.76
C TYR A 36 -21.32 0.08 -2.04
N PRO A 37 -22.14 0.21 -3.09
CA PRO A 37 -23.36 -0.58 -3.30
C PRO A 37 -23.06 -1.99 -3.85
N PHE A 38 -22.18 -2.71 -3.17
CA PHE A 38 -21.86 -4.11 -3.42
C PHE A 38 -21.94 -4.92 -2.14
N ARG A 39 -22.36 -6.20 -2.28
CA ARG A 39 -22.30 -7.16 -1.21
C ARG A 39 -21.00 -7.92 -1.28
N PHE A 40 -20.23 -7.84 -0.22
CA PHE A 40 -18.89 -8.41 -0.16
C PHE A 40 -18.61 -9.10 1.18
N ARG A 41 -17.55 -9.89 1.18
CA ARG A 41 -16.85 -10.31 2.39
C ARG A 41 -15.37 -10.03 2.18
N LEU A 42 -14.78 -9.25 3.07
CA LEU A 42 -13.35 -9.04 3.14
C LEU A 42 -12.78 -9.83 4.31
N GLU A 43 -11.79 -10.68 4.02
CA GLU A 43 -10.99 -11.34 5.03
C GLU A 43 -9.56 -10.78 5.01
N ALA A 44 -9.04 -10.44 6.18
CA ALA A 44 -7.66 -10.04 6.41
C ALA A 44 -6.96 -11.13 7.23
N GLY A 45 -5.89 -11.68 6.65
CA GLY A 45 -5.07 -12.73 7.24
C GLY A 45 -3.69 -12.23 7.58
N TYR A 46 -3.14 -12.73 8.68
CA TYR A 46 -1.78 -12.45 9.13
C TYR A 46 -1.12 -13.77 9.49
N ARG A 47 0.07 -14.03 8.93
CA ARG A 47 0.86 -15.23 9.25
C ARG A 47 2.29 -14.85 9.60
N LEU A 48 2.77 -15.37 10.72
CA LEU A 48 4.17 -15.25 11.14
C LEU A 48 4.93 -16.53 10.77
N GLU A 49 6.05 -16.39 10.08
CA GLU A 49 6.94 -17.49 9.72
C GLU A 49 8.40 -17.02 9.80
N GLY A 50 9.12 -17.51 10.82
CA GLY A 50 10.48 -17.04 11.09
C GLY A 50 10.51 -15.54 11.34
N ASN A 51 11.23 -14.80 10.49
CA ASN A 51 11.37 -13.34 10.54
C ASN A 51 10.39 -12.62 9.59
N THR A 52 9.41 -13.31 9.04
CA THR A 52 8.45 -12.73 8.11
C THR A 52 7.05 -12.61 8.68
N LEU A 53 6.37 -11.53 8.31
CA LEU A 53 4.94 -11.32 8.49
C LEU A 53 4.28 -11.26 7.12
N GLN A 54 3.47 -12.25 6.79
CA GLN A 54 2.60 -12.23 5.62
C GLN A 54 1.28 -11.55 5.98
N VAL A 55 0.88 -10.56 5.19
CA VAL A 55 -0.45 -9.93 5.23
C VAL A 55 -1.20 -10.35 3.97
N MET A 56 -2.36 -10.94 4.15
CA MET A 56 -3.14 -11.59 3.10
C MET A 56 -4.56 -11.04 3.08
N TRP A 57 -5.13 -10.88 1.90
CA TRP A 57 -6.52 -10.46 1.72
C TRP A 57 -7.27 -11.44 0.85
N LYS A 58 -8.57 -11.65 1.21
CA LYS A 58 -9.55 -12.30 0.36
C LYS A 58 -10.76 -11.40 0.26
N VAL A 59 -11.07 -10.96 -0.95
CA VAL A 59 -12.24 -10.12 -1.25
C VAL A 59 -13.22 -10.98 -2.04
N LYS A 60 -14.31 -11.38 -1.42
CA LYS A 60 -15.35 -12.22 -2.03
C LYS A 60 -16.51 -11.37 -2.49
N ASN A 61 -16.85 -11.46 -3.75
CA ASN A 61 -18.08 -10.92 -4.32
C ASN A 61 -19.27 -11.82 -3.93
N ARG A 62 -20.32 -11.23 -3.35
CA ARG A 62 -21.54 -11.95 -2.91
C ARG A 62 -22.77 -11.60 -3.75
N GLU A 63 -22.55 -10.96 -4.93
CA GLU A 63 -23.60 -10.57 -5.86
C GLU A 63 -23.54 -11.37 -7.16
N ASP A 64 -24.62 -11.26 -7.94
CA ASP A 64 -24.78 -11.84 -9.29
C ASP A 64 -24.22 -10.95 -10.40
N ARG A 65 -23.45 -9.92 -10.05
CA ARG A 65 -22.78 -8.98 -10.97
C ARG A 65 -21.31 -8.80 -10.62
N VAL A 66 -20.52 -8.33 -11.58
CA VAL A 66 -19.12 -8.00 -11.35
C VAL A 66 -19.01 -6.91 -10.25
N MET A 67 -18.10 -7.09 -9.34
CA MET A 67 -17.78 -6.14 -8.28
C MET A 67 -16.43 -5.49 -8.55
N TYR A 68 -16.37 -4.17 -8.45
CA TYR A 68 -15.15 -3.36 -8.62
C TYR A 68 -14.73 -2.79 -7.28
N PHE A 69 -13.42 -2.79 -6.97
CA PHE A 69 -12.91 -2.30 -5.69
C PHE A 69 -11.42 -1.98 -5.76
N SER A 70 -10.96 -1.19 -4.81
CA SER A 70 -9.54 -1.00 -4.51
C SER A 70 -9.22 -1.54 -3.12
N ILE A 71 -8.02 -2.08 -2.92
CA ILE A 71 -7.51 -2.50 -1.62
C ILE A 71 -6.01 -2.25 -1.54
N GLY A 72 -5.52 -1.95 -0.35
CA GLY A 72 -4.08 -1.75 -0.12
C GLY A 72 -3.68 -1.88 1.34
N GLY A 73 -2.38 -2.01 1.58
CA GLY A 73 -1.76 -1.95 2.89
C GLY A 73 -1.18 -0.58 3.17
N HIS A 74 -1.02 -0.27 4.46
CA HIS A 74 -0.41 0.99 4.91
C HIS A 74 0.51 0.76 6.12
N PRO A 75 1.43 -0.24 6.07
CA PRO A 75 2.33 -0.49 7.19
C PRO A 75 3.29 0.67 7.38
N ALA A 76 3.35 1.21 8.60
CA ALA A 76 4.30 2.22 9.01
C ALA A 76 5.54 1.54 9.60
N LEU A 77 6.69 1.76 8.98
CA LEU A 77 7.96 1.16 9.36
C LEU A 77 8.85 2.22 10.01
N ARG A 78 9.43 1.88 11.17
CA ARG A 78 10.31 2.82 11.88
C ARG A 78 11.48 3.26 11.00
N CYS A 79 11.71 4.57 10.91
CA CYS A 79 12.75 5.15 10.06
C CYS A 79 13.29 6.46 10.67
N PRO A 80 14.60 6.53 10.99
CA PRO A 80 15.56 5.42 11.01
C PRO A 80 15.35 4.47 12.21
N LEU A 81 15.93 3.27 12.14
CA LEU A 81 15.80 2.27 13.20
C LEU A 81 16.46 2.71 14.52
N SER A 82 17.52 3.49 14.44
CA SER A 82 18.34 3.96 15.58
C SER A 82 17.62 4.85 16.58
N GLY A 83 16.39 5.24 16.33
CA GLY A 83 15.58 6.04 17.25
C GLY A 83 15.80 7.55 17.20
N GLU A 84 16.77 8.04 16.45
CA GLU A 84 16.88 9.47 16.13
C GLU A 84 15.74 9.86 15.17
N PRO A 85 15.12 11.04 15.32
CA PRO A 85 13.99 11.43 14.50
C PRO A 85 14.33 11.81 13.05
N ASP A 86 15.61 11.79 12.68
CA ASP A 86 16.11 12.27 11.38
C ASP A 86 16.07 11.19 10.30
N LYS A 87 14.98 11.13 9.55
CA LYS A 87 14.82 10.22 8.40
C LYS A 87 15.89 10.39 7.32
N THR A 88 16.51 11.56 7.20
CA THR A 88 17.53 11.81 6.16
C THR A 88 18.83 11.02 6.37
N LYS A 89 18.94 10.33 7.50
CA LYS A 89 20.01 9.37 7.77
C LYS A 89 19.72 7.96 7.26
N ALA A 90 18.55 7.73 6.67
CA ALA A 90 18.14 6.43 6.14
C ALA A 90 18.02 6.45 4.61
N TYR A 91 17.85 5.26 4.05
CA TYR A 91 17.70 5.05 2.61
C TYR A 91 16.46 4.22 2.33
N LEU A 92 15.78 4.56 1.23
CA LEU A 92 14.88 3.67 0.52
C LEU A 92 15.73 2.81 -0.42
N GLY A 93 15.60 1.51 -0.35
CA GLY A 93 16.31 0.58 -1.22
C GLY A 93 15.34 -0.28 -2.03
N PHE A 94 15.81 -0.74 -3.19
CA PHE A 94 15.05 -1.52 -4.14
C PHE A 94 15.90 -2.65 -4.68
N GLU A 95 15.31 -3.84 -4.83
CA GLU A 95 15.94 -4.96 -5.54
C GLU A 95 15.40 -4.96 -6.96
N ASP A 96 15.91 -4.04 -7.78
CA ASP A 96 15.59 -3.90 -9.19
C ASP A 96 16.89 -3.72 -9.97
N ASP A 97 16.89 -4.12 -11.25
CA ASP A 97 18.04 -3.95 -12.14
C ASP A 97 18.14 -2.54 -12.73
N ASP A 98 17.13 -1.70 -12.54
CA ASP A 98 17.06 -0.34 -13.07
C ASP A 98 17.64 0.69 -12.08
N ASP A 99 18.55 1.52 -12.54
CA ASP A 99 19.10 2.67 -11.78
C ASP A 99 18.12 3.84 -11.65
N THR A 100 16.97 3.77 -12.29
CA THR A 100 15.97 4.83 -12.31
C THR A 100 14.57 4.26 -12.33
N LEU A 101 13.80 4.59 -11.30
CA LEU A 101 12.37 4.32 -11.22
C LEU A 101 11.57 5.59 -11.57
N ASN A 102 10.31 5.43 -11.93
CA ASN A 102 9.42 6.53 -12.22
C ASN A 102 8.27 6.58 -11.23
N TYR A 103 7.94 7.78 -10.74
CA TYR A 103 6.83 7.95 -9.82
C TYR A 103 5.90 9.09 -10.21
N LEU A 104 4.69 8.99 -9.76
CA LEU A 104 3.65 10.01 -9.78
C LEU A 104 3.45 10.55 -8.36
N MET A 105 2.93 11.76 -8.25
CA MET A 105 2.53 12.34 -6.96
C MET A 105 1.03 12.52 -6.89
N VAL A 106 0.49 12.40 -5.70
CA VAL A 106 -0.88 12.79 -5.39
C VAL A 106 -0.88 14.31 -5.11
N ASP A 107 -1.77 15.06 -5.74
CA ASP A 107 -1.98 16.47 -5.43
C ASP A 107 -2.75 16.59 -4.09
N PRO A 108 -2.13 17.13 -3.05
CA PRO A 108 -2.76 17.22 -1.72
C PRO A 108 -3.99 18.16 -1.69
N ALA A 109 -4.12 19.07 -2.64
CA ALA A 109 -5.27 19.97 -2.72
C ALA A 109 -6.52 19.28 -3.29
N THR A 110 -6.33 18.32 -4.19
CA THR A 110 -7.42 17.62 -4.90
C THR A 110 -7.55 16.16 -4.51
N ASN A 111 -6.55 15.56 -3.86
CA ASN A 111 -6.40 14.12 -3.63
C ASN A 111 -6.46 13.29 -4.93
N ARG A 112 -5.99 13.87 -6.04
CA ARG A 112 -5.95 13.23 -7.35
C ARG A 112 -4.50 12.95 -7.77
N VAL A 113 -4.31 11.90 -8.55
CA VAL A 113 -3.00 11.58 -9.11
C VAL A 113 -2.67 12.54 -10.24
N GLY A 114 -1.54 13.22 -10.13
CA GLY A 114 -1.01 14.07 -11.19
C GLY A 114 -0.56 13.25 -12.40
N ASP A 115 -0.46 13.90 -13.55
CA ASP A 115 -0.01 13.31 -14.83
C ASP A 115 1.51 13.42 -15.03
N LYS A 116 2.17 14.25 -14.24
CA LYS A 116 3.61 14.47 -14.33
C LYS A 116 4.38 13.29 -13.78
N VAL A 117 5.17 12.65 -14.64
CA VAL A 117 6.11 11.59 -14.26
C VAL A 117 7.42 12.24 -13.74
N HIS A 118 7.88 11.75 -12.60
CA HIS A 118 9.13 12.15 -11.98
C HIS A 118 10.11 10.98 -12.00
N SER A 119 11.40 11.26 -12.15
CA SER A 119 12.45 10.25 -12.07
C SER A 119 12.98 10.11 -10.65
N PHE A 120 13.21 8.88 -10.21
CA PHE A 120 13.74 8.51 -8.92
C PHE A 120 15.04 7.72 -9.14
N HIS A 121 16.17 8.40 -9.02
CA HIS A 121 17.49 7.83 -9.31
C HIS A 121 18.00 7.01 -8.12
N LEU A 122 18.56 5.84 -8.41
CA LEU A 122 19.17 4.95 -7.44
C LEU A 122 20.69 4.96 -7.58
N GLU A 123 21.39 4.87 -6.48
CA GLU A 123 22.83 4.65 -6.40
C GLU A 123 23.07 3.31 -5.68
N ASP A 124 23.53 2.31 -6.42
CA ASP A 124 23.64 0.91 -5.95
C ASP A 124 22.30 0.38 -5.34
N GLY A 125 21.19 0.63 -6.03
CA GLY A 125 19.85 0.19 -5.60
C GLY A 125 19.26 1.01 -4.43
N LEU A 126 19.89 2.11 -4.01
CA LEU A 126 19.51 2.92 -2.87
C LEU A 126 19.20 4.37 -3.28
N HIS A 127 18.22 4.96 -2.62
CA HIS A 127 17.96 6.40 -2.67
C HIS A 127 17.94 6.97 -1.25
N ARG A 128 18.80 7.95 -0.98
CA ARG A 128 18.81 8.60 0.34
C ARG A 128 17.53 9.41 0.55
N ILE A 129 16.91 9.25 1.70
CA ILE A 129 15.77 10.09 2.07
C ILE A 129 16.26 11.53 2.23
N THR A 130 15.66 12.44 1.49
CA THR A 130 16.03 13.87 1.48
C THR A 130 15.03 14.72 2.26
N PRO A 131 15.43 15.88 2.78
CA PRO A 131 14.47 16.82 3.36
C PRO A 131 13.37 17.16 2.36
N GLY A 132 12.12 17.16 2.80
CA GLY A 132 10.99 17.52 1.95
C GLY A 132 10.55 16.44 0.94
N MET A 133 11.16 15.24 0.94
CA MET A 133 10.80 14.17 0.01
C MET A 133 9.30 13.84 0.03
N PHE A 134 8.68 13.92 1.18
CA PHE A 134 7.25 13.61 1.40
C PHE A 134 6.38 14.86 1.60
N ASP A 135 6.86 16.07 1.25
CA ASP A 135 6.12 17.32 1.49
C ASP A 135 4.91 17.51 0.57
N TYR A 136 4.79 16.68 -0.44
CA TYR A 136 3.71 16.68 -1.43
C TYR A 136 2.95 15.33 -1.45
N ASP A 137 2.76 14.72 -0.25
CA ASP A 137 2.09 13.44 -0.09
C ASP A 137 2.94 12.23 -0.57
N ALA A 138 2.30 11.13 -0.97
CA ALA A 138 2.95 9.88 -1.32
C ALA A 138 3.69 9.93 -2.66
N LEU A 139 4.84 9.27 -2.72
CA LEU A 139 5.55 8.94 -3.96
C LEU A 139 4.97 7.63 -4.49
N MET A 140 4.28 7.65 -5.61
CA MET A 140 3.52 6.51 -6.14
C MET A 140 4.23 5.90 -7.35
N PHE A 141 4.72 4.69 -7.20
CA PHE A 141 5.38 3.90 -8.25
C PHE A 141 4.40 2.87 -8.80
N ASP A 142 3.99 3.03 -10.04
CA ASP A 142 3.02 2.16 -10.69
C ASP A 142 3.67 1.20 -11.71
N ASN A 143 2.85 0.45 -12.46
CA ASN A 143 3.29 -0.50 -13.47
C ASN A 143 4.16 -1.66 -12.95
N TYR A 144 3.93 -2.12 -11.71
CA TYR A 144 4.68 -3.24 -11.11
C TYR A 144 6.19 -3.00 -11.05
N GLN A 145 6.63 -1.75 -11.00
CA GLN A 145 8.05 -1.40 -10.95
C GLN A 145 8.73 -1.97 -9.70
N ILE A 146 8.01 -2.08 -8.59
CA ILE A 146 8.58 -2.49 -7.30
C ILE A 146 8.05 -3.86 -6.93
N LYS A 147 8.96 -4.83 -6.80
CA LYS A 147 8.70 -6.16 -6.25
C LYS A 147 9.24 -6.30 -4.84
N VAL A 148 10.39 -5.69 -4.60
CA VAL A 148 11.06 -5.67 -3.31
C VAL A 148 11.54 -4.26 -3.01
N ALA A 149 11.12 -3.73 -1.86
CA ALA A 149 11.63 -2.46 -1.32
C ALA A 149 12.06 -2.66 0.12
N TYR A 150 13.04 -1.89 0.59
CA TYR A 150 13.54 -1.99 1.95
C TYR A 150 13.96 -0.64 2.52
N LEU A 151 14.01 -0.57 3.86
CA LEU A 151 14.68 0.52 4.55
C LEU A 151 16.07 0.08 4.97
N ALA A 152 17.04 0.97 4.75
CA ALA A 152 18.41 0.79 5.19
C ALA A 152 18.86 1.92 6.13
N GLY A 153 19.75 1.57 7.05
CA GLY A 153 20.36 2.50 8.00
C GLY A 153 21.39 3.43 7.37
N PRO A 154 22.06 4.29 8.18
CA PRO A 154 23.11 5.20 7.72
C PRO A 154 24.32 4.49 7.10
N ASP A 155 24.55 3.25 7.51
CA ASP A 155 25.61 2.35 7.01
C ASP A 155 25.17 1.58 5.74
N ARG A 156 24.00 1.91 5.19
CA ARG A 156 23.38 1.26 4.03
C ARG A 156 22.96 -0.20 4.29
N THR A 157 22.93 -0.66 5.55
CA THR A 157 22.49 -2.01 5.92
C THR A 157 20.95 -2.05 5.95
N PRO A 158 20.31 -2.93 5.15
CA PRO A 158 18.87 -3.15 5.23
C PRO A 158 18.46 -3.73 6.60
N TYR A 159 17.27 -3.34 7.10
CA TYR A 159 16.74 -3.86 8.36
C TYR A 159 15.28 -4.30 8.31
N VAL A 160 14.54 -3.87 7.30
CA VAL A 160 13.18 -4.33 7.01
C VAL A 160 12.92 -4.27 5.51
N ARG A 161 12.27 -5.29 4.99
CA ARG A 161 11.99 -5.46 3.57
C ARG A 161 10.49 -5.71 3.34
N LEU A 162 9.95 -5.11 2.31
CA LEU A 162 8.62 -5.40 1.76
C LEU A 162 8.79 -6.23 0.48
N HIS A 163 8.07 -7.35 0.40
CA HIS A 163 7.85 -8.09 -0.84
C HIS A 163 6.41 -7.90 -1.30
N THR A 164 6.19 -7.52 -2.55
CA THR A 164 4.85 -7.24 -3.08
C THR A 164 4.70 -7.66 -4.53
N GLN A 165 3.46 -7.93 -4.94
CA GLN A 165 3.04 -8.12 -6.31
C GLN A 165 1.99 -7.07 -6.72
N ALA A 166 1.84 -6.02 -5.93
CA ALA A 166 0.89 -4.96 -6.20
C ALA A 166 1.27 -4.18 -7.47
N PRO A 167 0.31 -3.77 -8.29
CA PRO A 167 0.58 -2.94 -9.46
C PRO A 167 1.15 -1.58 -9.12
N VAL A 168 0.94 -1.14 -7.89
CA VAL A 168 1.42 0.15 -7.37
C VAL A 168 2.02 -0.05 -5.98
N THR A 169 3.17 0.58 -5.74
CA THR A 169 3.74 0.70 -4.39
C THR A 169 3.98 2.18 -4.11
N ALA A 170 3.44 2.68 -3.01
CA ALA A 170 3.64 4.05 -2.61
C ALA A 170 4.49 4.13 -1.34
N PHE A 171 5.23 5.22 -1.21
CA PHE A 171 6.00 5.56 -0.02
C PHE A 171 5.54 6.90 0.53
N TRP A 172 5.25 6.92 1.81
CA TRP A 172 4.71 8.10 2.46
C TRP A 172 5.29 8.30 3.86
N SER A 173 5.36 9.54 4.27
CA SER A 173 5.57 9.94 5.66
C SER A 173 4.84 11.26 5.86
N PRO A 174 4.37 11.60 7.09
CA PRO A 174 3.66 12.86 7.33
C PRO A 174 4.46 14.05 6.86
N GLU A 175 3.77 14.93 6.14
CA GLU A 175 4.35 16.15 5.56
C GLU A 175 4.92 17.07 6.65
N LYS A 176 6.06 17.69 6.36
CA LYS A 176 6.65 18.76 7.21
C LYS A 176 6.78 18.37 8.69
N THR A 177 6.95 17.09 8.97
CA THR A 177 7.12 16.57 10.34
C THR A 177 8.34 15.68 10.46
N ASP A 178 8.86 15.56 11.69
CA ASP A 178 9.94 14.62 12.02
C ASP A 178 9.38 13.25 12.48
N ALA A 179 8.24 12.84 11.94
CA ALA A 179 7.66 11.54 12.26
C ALA A 179 8.68 10.41 11.96
N PRO A 180 9.00 9.55 12.95
CA PRO A 180 10.10 8.59 12.85
C PRO A 180 9.67 7.30 12.15
N PHE A 181 8.99 7.43 11.01
CA PHE A 181 8.56 6.28 10.20
C PHE A 181 8.39 6.66 8.73
N VAL A 182 8.42 5.65 7.88
CA VAL A 182 7.99 5.70 6.49
C VAL A 182 6.99 4.58 6.26
N CYS A 183 5.89 4.87 5.57
CA CYS A 183 4.93 3.88 5.15
C CYS A 183 5.35 3.28 3.82
N PHE A 184 5.22 1.96 3.69
CA PHE A 184 5.41 1.19 2.47
C PHE A 184 4.05 0.63 2.08
N GLU A 185 3.47 1.13 1.02
CA GLU A 185 2.05 0.97 0.73
C GLU A 185 1.81 0.22 -0.58
N PRO A 186 1.66 -1.13 -0.54
CA PRO A 186 1.25 -1.88 -1.71
C PRO A 186 -0.24 -1.64 -2.00
N TRP A 187 -0.56 -1.16 -3.21
CA TRP A 187 -1.92 -0.79 -3.62
C TRP A 187 -2.39 -1.58 -4.84
N TYR A 188 -3.61 -2.07 -4.74
CA TYR A 188 -4.44 -2.61 -5.82
C TYR A 188 -5.58 -1.64 -6.07
N GLY A 189 -5.30 -0.59 -6.83
CA GLY A 189 -6.12 0.58 -7.08
C GLY A 189 -5.38 1.87 -6.73
N VAL A 190 -5.80 2.98 -7.32
CA VAL A 190 -5.21 4.31 -7.10
C VAL A 190 -6.31 5.36 -6.97
N PRO A 191 -6.03 6.55 -6.40
CA PRO A 191 -6.93 7.70 -6.49
C PRO A 191 -7.19 8.07 -7.96
N ASP A 192 -8.29 8.78 -8.21
CA ASP A 192 -8.59 9.28 -9.55
C ASP A 192 -7.46 10.18 -10.08
N GLY A 193 -7.15 10.07 -11.36
CA GLY A 193 -6.26 11.01 -12.04
C GLY A 193 -6.89 12.41 -12.13
N VAL A 194 -6.06 13.44 -12.33
CA VAL A 194 -6.53 14.84 -12.41
C VAL A 194 -7.60 15.06 -13.47
N ASP A 195 -7.51 14.36 -14.60
CA ASP A 195 -8.44 14.46 -15.72
C ASP A 195 -9.49 13.33 -15.75
N PHE A 196 -9.51 12.45 -14.74
CA PHE A 196 -10.42 11.32 -14.72
C PHE A 196 -11.87 11.79 -14.44
N SER A 197 -12.80 11.37 -15.32
CA SER A 197 -14.24 11.63 -15.22
C SER A 197 -15.09 10.39 -15.49
N GLY A 198 -14.47 9.22 -15.49
CA GLY A 198 -15.11 7.94 -15.79
C GLY A 198 -15.83 7.31 -14.60
N THR A 199 -16.22 6.06 -14.79
CA THR A 199 -16.90 5.23 -13.78
C THR A 199 -15.87 4.48 -12.91
N LEU A 200 -16.34 3.84 -11.83
CA LEU A 200 -15.47 3.05 -10.93
C LEU A 200 -14.69 1.97 -11.70
N GLU A 201 -15.33 1.30 -12.65
CA GLU A 201 -14.74 0.23 -13.46
C GLU A 201 -13.64 0.70 -14.43
N GLU A 202 -13.63 2.00 -14.78
CA GLU A 202 -12.67 2.60 -15.70
C GLU A 202 -11.42 3.17 -14.97
N ARG A 203 -11.41 3.11 -13.64
CA ARG A 203 -10.29 3.62 -12.84
C ARG A 203 -9.04 2.81 -13.10
N LYS A 204 -7.89 3.48 -13.13
CA LYS A 204 -6.60 2.82 -13.29
C LYS A 204 -6.32 1.88 -12.11
N TRP A 205 -5.88 0.67 -12.40
CA TRP A 205 -5.56 -0.38 -11.41
C TRP A 205 -6.74 -0.81 -10.52
N GLU A 206 -7.99 -0.44 -10.86
CA GLU A 206 -9.16 -0.94 -10.14
C GLU A 206 -9.25 -2.45 -10.30
N GLN A 207 -9.58 -3.13 -9.21
CA GLN A 207 -9.74 -4.59 -9.21
C GLN A 207 -11.18 -4.96 -9.50
N GLN A 208 -11.36 -6.14 -10.10
CA GLN A 208 -12.69 -6.69 -10.37
C GLN A 208 -12.79 -8.14 -9.90
N VAL A 209 -13.97 -8.53 -9.44
CA VAL A 209 -14.29 -9.90 -9.06
C VAL A 209 -15.60 -10.31 -9.71
N GLU A 210 -15.55 -11.43 -10.45
CA GLU A 210 -16.72 -12.03 -11.07
C GLU A 210 -17.79 -12.40 -10.03
N PRO A 211 -19.06 -12.55 -10.44
CA PRO A 211 -20.12 -13.01 -9.54
C PRO A 211 -19.69 -14.23 -8.71
N HIS A 212 -19.84 -14.14 -7.39
CA HIS A 212 -19.46 -15.17 -6.42
C HIS A 212 -17.98 -15.58 -6.43
N GLY A 213 -17.15 -14.88 -7.18
CA GLY A 213 -15.69 -15.06 -7.21
C GLY A 213 -15.00 -14.54 -5.96
N THR A 214 -13.68 -14.78 -5.91
CA THR A 214 -12.81 -14.28 -4.84
C THR A 214 -11.52 -13.75 -5.46
N PHE A 215 -11.14 -12.56 -5.05
CA PHE A 215 -9.81 -11.99 -5.30
C PHE A 215 -8.93 -12.29 -4.09
N GLU A 216 -7.69 -12.70 -4.35
CA GLU A 216 -6.69 -12.95 -3.31
C GLU A 216 -5.42 -12.15 -3.62
N ALA A 217 -4.89 -11.45 -2.62
CA ALA A 217 -3.65 -10.69 -2.72
C ALA A 217 -3.04 -10.50 -1.34
N GLY A 218 -1.90 -9.79 -1.29
CA GLY A 218 -1.22 -9.51 -0.04
C GLY A 218 0.20 -8.99 -0.26
N TYR A 219 0.97 -8.97 0.82
CA TYR A 219 2.39 -8.61 0.83
C TYR A 219 3.08 -9.28 2.01
N THR A 220 4.41 -9.27 1.99
CA THR A 220 5.22 -9.81 3.08
C THR A 220 6.18 -8.75 3.61
N LEU A 221 6.25 -8.61 4.92
CA LEU A 221 7.30 -7.86 5.61
C LEU A 221 8.33 -8.85 6.16
N GLU A 222 9.61 -8.60 5.89
CA GLU A 222 10.73 -9.39 6.39
C GLU A 222 11.61 -8.50 7.28
N ILE A 223 11.91 -8.97 8.49
CA ILE A 223 12.82 -8.31 9.42
C ILE A 223 14.22 -8.92 9.23
N LEU A 224 15.23 -8.09 8.99
CA LEU A 224 16.59 -8.52 8.65
C LEU A 224 17.56 -8.40 9.83
#